data_09e29ff9c250778832004b1fdd56733f
#
_entry.id   09e29ff9c250778832004b1fdd56733f
#
_cell.length_a   1.000
_cell.length_b   1.000
_cell.length_c   1.000
_cell.angle_alpha   90.00
_cell.angle_beta   90.00
_cell.angle_gamma   90.00
#
_symmetry.space_group_name_H-M   'P 1'
#
loop_
_entity.id
_entity.type
_entity.pdbx_description
1 polymer ?
#
loop_
_entity_poly.entity_id
_entity_poly.type
_entity_poly.pdbx_seq_one_letter_code
_entity_poly.pdbx_strand_id
1 'polypeptide(L)'
;MATPLDSTYGVWLVSLVLETMLYGMGILQTWSYFAALPTDIASVKGTVLVVLTLETVQVVFFFRSSYFRFVERFGQIQLDLIWADSLQLLAAYVSGFIVQIYFVSRIHKLTKGRRTKFSLSAFGIYLILLLAVVQIVAGIVQTVWSYKLRSFLKLGETKPITTLQAASSLVCDLLITLYLCLFLKSQKGDMVKTNSMMDMLIHDAITRGVLTSVSSGVNMILFLALPNTFWFFLGLAPNSKFYMNSMLATLNSRQHIRDRIAANDKGWNSIQMATLTSNTPKKIQGQASVAAVDFETASVDISSGKQEDFLMCP
;
A
#
# COMPACT_ATOMS: atom_id res chain seq x y z
N MET A 1 1.43 17.11 35.38
CA MET A 1 1.58 15.64 35.45
C MET A 1 0.41 15.04 34.71
N ALA A 2 0.66 14.20 33.68
CA ALA A 2 -0.40 13.50 32.98
C ALA A 2 -1.10 12.55 33.98
N THR A 3 -2.43 12.55 34.01
CA THR A 3 -3.18 11.61 34.86
C THR A 3 -2.98 10.19 34.33
N PRO A 4 -3.10 9.13 35.18
CA PRO A 4 -3.08 7.76 34.70
C PRO A 4 -4.10 7.50 33.58
N LEU A 5 -5.17 8.29 33.53
CA LEU A 5 -6.21 8.23 32.51
C LEU A 5 -5.72 8.75 31.15
N ASP A 6 -4.88 9.80 31.14
CA ASP A 6 -4.33 10.39 29.91
C ASP A 6 -3.39 9.40 29.20
N SER A 7 -2.52 8.72 29.95
CA SER A 7 -1.54 7.78 29.41
C SER A 7 -2.12 6.39 29.05
N THR A 8 -3.39 6.14 29.36
CA THR A 8 -4.13 4.93 29.06
C THR A 8 -5.29 5.19 28.09
N TYR A 9 -6.43 5.58 28.63
CA TYR A 9 -7.67 5.75 27.84
C TYR A 9 -7.62 6.95 26.90
N GLY A 10 -6.90 8.03 27.24
CA GLY A 10 -6.70 9.16 26.33
C GLY A 10 -5.95 8.74 25.08
N VAL A 11 -4.83 8.03 25.24
CA VAL A 11 -4.06 7.48 24.10
C VAL A 11 -4.86 6.46 23.30
N TRP A 12 -5.62 5.60 23.98
CA TRP A 12 -6.52 4.65 23.33
C TRP A 12 -7.52 5.35 22.41
N LEU A 13 -8.18 6.41 22.90
CA LEU A 13 -9.14 7.17 22.12
C LEU A 13 -8.49 7.83 20.91
N VAL A 14 -7.33 8.46 21.07
CA VAL A 14 -6.57 9.06 19.94
C VAL A 14 -6.22 7.99 18.91
N SER A 15 -5.79 6.81 19.35
CA SER A 15 -5.46 5.68 18.45
C SER A 15 -6.70 5.20 17.69
N LEU A 16 -7.87 5.13 18.35
CA LEU A 16 -9.14 4.77 17.72
C LEU A 16 -9.53 5.78 16.63
N VAL A 17 -9.40 7.08 16.90
CA VAL A 17 -9.71 8.13 15.91
C VAL A 17 -8.77 8.03 14.72
N LEU A 18 -7.45 7.91 14.94
CA LEU A 18 -6.46 7.77 13.87
C LEU A 18 -6.73 6.54 13.00
N GLU A 19 -6.99 5.39 13.63
CA GLU A 19 -7.29 4.15 12.92
C GLU A 19 -8.55 4.29 12.06
N THR A 20 -9.61 4.88 12.61
CA THR A 20 -10.89 5.07 11.91
C THR A 20 -10.75 6.02 10.71
N MET A 21 -10.00 7.11 10.86
CA MET A 21 -9.71 8.05 9.76
C MET A 21 -8.95 7.36 8.63
N LEU A 22 -7.90 6.62 8.96
CA LEU A 22 -7.10 5.88 7.97
C LEU A 22 -7.90 4.77 7.30
N TYR A 23 -8.79 4.11 8.02
CA TYR A 23 -9.71 3.12 7.47
C TYR A 23 -10.70 3.75 6.48
N GLY A 24 -11.27 4.91 6.81
CA GLY A 24 -12.14 5.67 5.90
C GLY A 24 -11.43 6.03 4.59
N MET A 25 -10.16 6.45 4.65
CA MET A 25 -9.34 6.68 3.46
C MET A 25 -9.17 5.38 2.64
N GLY A 26 -8.96 4.25 3.29
CA GLY A 26 -8.85 2.95 2.64
C GLY A 26 -10.13 2.53 1.92
N ILE A 27 -11.31 2.79 2.49
CA ILE A 27 -12.60 2.54 1.83
C ILE A 27 -12.71 3.38 0.55
N LEU A 28 -12.41 4.68 0.60
CA LEU A 28 -12.46 5.58 -0.56
C LEU A 28 -11.48 5.14 -1.65
N GLN A 29 -10.27 4.75 -1.28
CA GLN A 29 -9.27 4.24 -2.22
C GLN A 29 -9.71 2.90 -2.85
N THR A 30 -10.35 2.03 -2.08
CA THR A 30 -10.90 0.76 -2.59
C THR A 30 -12.04 1.02 -3.57
N TRP A 31 -12.95 1.96 -3.25
CA TRP A 31 -13.98 2.38 -4.18
C TRP A 31 -13.40 2.90 -5.49
N SER A 32 -12.44 3.81 -5.41
CA SER A 32 -11.73 4.35 -6.58
C SER A 32 -11.07 3.26 -7.41
N TYR A 33 -10.44 2.26 -6.76
CA TYR A 33 -9.81 1.13 -7.43
C TYR A 33 -10.82 0.31 -8.25
N PHE A 34 -11.96 -0.08 -7.66
CA PHE A 34 -12.96 -0.87 -8.38
C PHE A 34 -13.67 -0.09 -9.48
N ALA A 35 -13.89 1.21 -9.28
CA ALA A 35 -14.48 2.09 -10.29
C ALA A 35 -13.56 2.27 -11.51
N ALA A 36 -12.27 2.36 -11.26
CA ALA A 36 -11.26 2.74 -12.25
C ALA A 36 -10.66 1.54 -13.02
N LEU A 37 -10.55 0.38 -12.38
CA LEU A 37 -9.86 -0.82 -12.92
C LEU A 37 -10.79 -2.06 -12.94
N PRO A 38 -11.92 -2.02 -13.64
CA PRO A 38 -12.88 -3.14 -13.66
C PRO A 38 -12.30 -4.39 -14.35
N THR A 39 -11.28 -4.26 -15.18
CA THR A 39 -10.65 -5.35 -15.95
C THR A 39 -9.38 -5.92 -15.30
N ASP A 40 -9.00 -5.46 -14.10
CA ASP A 40 -7.79 -5.95 -13.43
C ASP A 40 -7.90 -7.44 -13.05
N ILE A 41 -6.75 -8.09 -12.85
CA ILE A 41 -6.65 -9.54 -12.62
C ILE A 41 -7.41 -9.93 -11.34
N ALA A 42 -8.18 -11.02 -11.40
CA ALA A 42 -8.99 -11.51 -10.28
C ALA A 42 -8.20 -11.71 -8.97
N SER A 43 -6.93 -12.13 -9.07
CA SER A 43 -6.05 -12.31 -7.91
C SER A 43 -5.80 -10.99 -7.16
N VAL A 44 -5.58 -9.86 -7.88
CA VAL A 44 -5.35 -8.55 -7.25
C VAL A 44 -6.63 -8.05 -6.61
N LYS A 45 -7.78 -8.17 -7.30
CA LYS A 45 -9.10 -7.83 -6.74
C LYS A 45 -9.40 -8.62 -5.47
N GLY A 46 -9.11 -9.94 -5.51
CA GLY A 46 -9.25 -10.81 -4.34
C GLY A 46 -8.37 -10.36 -3.18
N THR A 47 -7.11 -9.99 -3.43
CA THR A 47 -6.21 -9.44 -2.40
C THR A 47 -6.77 -8.16 -1.78
N VAL A 48 -7.28 -7.23 -2.60
CA VAL A 48 -7.89 -5.98 -2.12
C VAL A 48 -9.11 -6.27 -1.23
N LEU A 49 -9.99 -7.17 -1.64
CA LEU A 49 -11.17 -7.55 -0.85
C LEU A 49 -10.79 -8.23 0.47
N VAL A 50 -9.83 -9.15 0.46
CA VAL A 50 -9.38 -9.83 1.68
C VAL A 50 -8.75 -8.84 2.66
N VAL A 51 -7.89 -7.93 2.18
CA VAL A 51 -7.29 -6.89 3.03
C VAL A 51 -8.38 -5.98 3.59
N LEU A 52 -9.32 -5.49 2.77
CA LEU A 52 -10.43 -4.65 3.24
C LEU A 52 -11.27 -5.38 4.31
N THR A 53 -11.57 -6.66 4.11
CA THR A 53 -12.32 -7.46 5.09
C THR A 53 -11.58 -7.58 6.42
N LEU A 54 -10.28 -7.87 6.40
CA LEU A 54 -9.45 -7.96 7.60
C LEU A 54 -9.37 -6.62 8.34
N GLU A 55 -9.22 -5.51 7.60
CA GLU A 55 -9.20 -4.17 8.19
C GLU A 55 -10.55 -3.78 8.79
N THR A 56 -11.66 -4.19 8.16
CA THR A 56 -13.01 -4.02 8.70
C THR A 56 -13.18 -4.80 10.01
N VAL A 57 -12.76 -6.06 10.03
CA VAL A 57 -12.77 -6.91 11.22
C VAL A 57 -11.97 -6.29 12.35
N GLN A 58 -10.77 -5.75 12.05
CA GLN A 58 -9.94 -5.07 13.03
C GLN A 58 -10.65 -3.86 13.63
N VAL A 59 -11.21 -2.97 12.83
CA VAL A 59 -11.93 -1.77 13.28
C VAL A 59 -13.14 -2.16 14.15
N VAL A 60 -13.93 -3.13 13.72
CA VAL A 60 -15.09 -3.61 14.48
C VAL A 60 -14.69 -4.13 15.88
N PHE A 61 -13.62 -4.92 15.96
CA PHE A 61 -13.15 -5.43 17.24
C PHE A 61 -12.49 -4.35 18.11
N PHE A 62 -11.82 -3.37 17.50
CA PHE A 62 -11.30 -2.24 18.26
C PHE A 62 -12.43 -1.36 18.82
N PHE A 63 -13.50 -1.14 18.05
CA PHE A 63 -14.70 -0.51 18.57
C PHE A 63 -15.36 -1.31 19.68
N ARG A 64 -15.49 -2.64 19.55
CA ARG A 64 -16.03 -3.52 20.60
C ARG A 64 -15.20 -3.41 21.89
N SER A 65 -13.88 -3.40 21.75
CA SER A 65 -12.94 -3.26 22.86
C SER A 65 -13.06 -1.87 23.52
N SER A 66 -13.21 -0.82 22.73
CA SER A 66 -13.40 0.55 23.21
C SER A 66 -14.73 0.71 23.93
N TYR A 67 -15.81 0.15 23.37
CA TYR A 67 -17.14 0.17 24.00
C TYR A 67 -17.12 -0.51 25.38
N PHE A 68 -16.46 -1.66 25.49
CA PHE A 68 -16.29 -2.35 26.77
C PHE A 68 -15.64 -1.46 27.82
N ARG A 69 -14.56 -0.73 27.46
CA ARG A 69 -13.81 0.13 28.41
C ARG A 69 -14.50 1.43 28.73
N PHE A 70 -15.12 2.09 27.73
CA PHE A 70 -15.67 3.44 27.91
C PHE A 70 -17.12 3.42 28.39
N VAL A 71 -17.89 2.39 28.07
CA VAL A 71 -19.33 2.33 28.34
C VAL A 71 -19.67 1.26 29.39
N GLU A 72 -19.34 -0.02 29.10
CA GLU A 72 -19.74 -1.12 30.00
C GLU A 72 -19.02 -1.06 31.37
N ARG A 73 -17.80 -0.54 31.38
CA ARG A 73 -16.96 -0.42 32.57
C ARG A 73 -16.62 1.06 32.89
N PHE A 74 -17.56 1.95 32.63
CA PHE A 74 -17.38 3.38 32.87
C PHE A 74 -16.98 3.64 34.34
N GLY A 75 -16.01 4.54 34.54
CA GLY A 75 -15.48 4.89 35.87
C GLY A 75 -14.46 3.91 36.45
N GLN A 76 -14.17 2.79 35.78
CA GLN A 76 -13.13 1.82 36.19
C GLN A 76 -12.04 1.73 35.12
N ILE A 77 -10.77 1.82 35.53
CA ILE A 77 -9.65 1.59 34.60
C ILE A 77 -9.51 0.08 34.39
N GLN A 78 -10.01 -0.40 33.26
CA GLN A 78 -9.95 -1.81 32.90
C GLN A 78 -8.66 -2.10 32.11
N LEU A 79 -7.76 -2.84 32.73
CA LEU A 79 -6.53 -3.31 32.13
C LEU A 79 -6.61 -4.78 31.67
N ASP A 80 -7.83 -5.31 31.61
CA ASP A 80 -8.08 -6.66 31.14
C ASP A 80 -8.09 -6.71 29.61
N LEU A 81 -7.42 -7.73 29.06
CA LEU A 81 -7.46 -8.08 27.65
C LEU A 81 -8.71 -8.92 27.39
N ILE A 82 -9.60 -8.42 26.56
CA ILE A 82 -10.76 -9.18 26.08
C ILE A 82 -10.43 -9.90 24.77
N TRP A 83 -11.23 -10.88 24.40
CA TRP A 83 -11.03 -11.63 23.15
C TRP A 83 -10.96 -10.75 21.90
N ALA A 84 -11.69 -9.63 21.89
CA ALA A 84 -11.69 -8.67 20.79
C ALA A 84 -10.31 -8.01 20.58
N ASP A 85 -9.55 -7.75 21.68
CA ASP A 85 -8.19 -7.22 21.61
C ASP A 85 -7.23 -8.17 20.88
N SER A 86 -7.38 -9.46 21.09
CA SER A 86 -6.54 -10.47 20.45
C SER A 86 -6.92 -10.66 18.97
N LEU A 87 -8.20 -10.65 18.64
CA LEU A 87 -8.65 -10.83 17.25
C LEU A 87 -8.33 -9.62 16.38
N GLN A 88 -8.45 -8.39 16.91
CA GLN A 88 -8.00 -7.19 16.17
C GLN A 88 -6.49 -7.25 15.87
N LEU A 89 -5.68 -7.70 16.85
CA LEU A 89 -4.25 -7.82 16.68
C LEU A 89 -3.89 -8.86 15.61
N LEU A 90 -4.56 -10.01 15.63
CA LEU A 90 -4.38 -11.05 14.61
C LEU A 90 -4.76 -10.55 13.21
N ALA A 91 -5.91 -9.87 13.09
CA ALA A 91 -6.36 -9.32 11.81
C ALA A 91 -5.34 -8.31 11.24
N ALA A 92 -4.74 -7.46 12.11
CA ALA A 92 -3.69 -6.52 11.71
C ALA A 92 -2.44 -7.23 11.17
N TYR A 93 -1.97 -8.29 11.86
CA TYR A 93 -0.79 -9.03 11.42
C TYR A 93 -1.02 -9.78 10.12
N VAL A 94 -2.17 -10.42 9.95
CA VAL A 94 -2.52 -11.13 8.71
C VAL A 94 -2.66 -10.14 7.54
N SER A 95 -3.30 -9.00 7.75
CA SER A 95 -3.43 -7.95 6.74
C SER A 95 -2.06 -7.44 6.28
N GLY A 96 -1.17 -7.08 7.22
CA GLY A 96 0.19 -6.65 6.93
C GLY A 96 0.98 -7.70 6.14
N PHE A 97 0.92 -8.97 6.56
CA PHE A 97 1.57 -10.08 5.86
C PHE A 97 1.08 -10.22 4.40
N ILE A 98 -0.24 -10.17 4.16
CA ILE A 98 -0.79 -10.26 2.80
C ILE A 98 -0.28 -9.12 1.93
N VAL A 99 -0.24 -7.90 2.46
CA VAL A 99 0.27 -6.74 1.72
C VAL A 99 1.78 -6.88 1.44
N GLN A 100 2.56 -7.40 2.37
CA GLN A 100 3.99 -7.66 2.14
C GLN A 100 4.18 -8.70 1.02
N ILE A 101 3.43 -9.80 1.03
CA ILE A 101 3.46 -10.81 -0.05
C ILE A 101 3.07 -10.21 -1.40
N TYR A 102 2.07 -9.32 -1.42
CA TYR A 102 1.72 -8.58 -2.63
C TYR A 102 2.92 -7.79 -3.19
N PHE A 103 3.63 -7.04 -2.35
CA PHE A 103 4.82 -6.29 -2.80
C PHE A 103 5.99 -7.18 -3.21
N VAL A 104 6.20 -8.30 -2.52
CA VAL A 104 7.20 -9.32 -2.93
C VAL A 104 6.88 -9.89 -4.30
N SER A 105 5.62 -10.23 -4.57
CA SER A 105 5.19 -10.72 -5.88
C SER A 105 5.43 -9.68 -6.98
N ARG A 106 5.23 -8.40 -6.68
CA ARG A 106 5.53 -7.29 -7.58
C ARG A 106 7.03 -7.18 -7.86
N ILE A 107 7.88 -7.24 -6.83
CA ILE A 107 9.35 -7.25 -7.00
C ILE A 107 9.77 -8.44 -7.89
N HIS A 108 9.25 -9.63 -7.62
CA HIS A 108 9.56 -10.84 -8.40
C HIS A 108 9.22 -10.67 -9.89
N LYS A 109 8.05 -10.11 -10.20
CA LYS A 109 7.64 -9.85 -11.59
C LYS A 109 8.55 -8.84 -12.28
N LEU A 110 8.94 -7.76 -11.59
CA LEU A 110 9.87 -6.77 -12.12
C LEU A 110 11.27 -7.36 -12.39
N THR A 111 11.68 -8.37 -11.62
CA THR A 111 12.99 -9.02 -11.74
C THR A 111 13.03 -10.04 -12.88
N LYS A 112 11.93 -10.76 -13.17
CA LYS A 112 11.86 -11.85 -14.15
C LYS A 112 12.19 -11.40 -15.58
N GLY A 113 12.02 -10.12 -15.91
CA GLY A 113 12.30 -9.56 -17.25
C GLY A 113 13.77 -9.26 -17.55
N ARG A 114 14.71 -9.44 -16.62
CA ARG A 114 16.11 -9.01 -16.78
C ARG A 114 17.11 -10.12 -16.51
N ARG A 115 18.00 -10.39 -17.49
CA ARG A 115 19.09 -11.40 -17.42
C ARG A 115 20.27 -11.02 -16.51
N THR A 116 20.31 -9.80 -15.93
CA THR A 116 21.47 -9.30 -15.20
C THR A 116 21.31 -9.36 -13.69
N LYS A 117 22.23 -10.04 -13.01
CA LYS A 117 22.38 -10.15 -11.53
C LYS A 117 21.24 -10.91 -10.81
N PHE A 118 20.74 -11.96 -11.42
CA PHE A 118 19.69 -12.86 -10.89
C PHE A 118 20.01 -13.38 -9.47
N SER A 119 21.27 -13.65 -9.14
CA SER A 119 21.65 -14.22 -7.84
C SER A 119 21.40 -13.28 -6.67
N LEU A 120 21.76 -11.98 -6.78
CA LEU A 120 21.58 -11.01 -5.69
C LEU A 120 20.11 -10.65 -5.46
N SER A 121 19.31 -10.58 -6.54
CA SER A 121 17.88 -10.29 -6.46
C SER A 121 17.09 -11.47 -5.89
N ALA A 122 17.44 -12.70 -6.25
CA ALA A 122 16.82 -13.90 -5.68
C ALA A 122 17.09 -14.01 -4.18
N PHE A 123 18.34 -13.80 -3.74
CA PHE A 123 18.69 -13.80 -2.32
C PHE A 123 17.87 -12.77 -1.52
N GLY A 124 17.72 -11.55 -2.05
CA GLY A 124 16.93 -10.52 -1.38
C GLY A 124 15.45 -10.86 -1.25
N ILE A 125 14.84 -11.45 -2.30
CA ILE A 125 13.45 -11.91 -2.26
C ILE A 125 13.28 -13.01 -1.20
N TYR A 126 14.18 -14.00 -1.16
CA TYR A 126 14.13 -15.05 -0.13
C TYR A 126 14.30 -14.51 1.28
N LEU A 127 15.20 -13.52 1.49
CA LEU A 127 15.39 -12.88 2.78
C LEU A 127 14.11 -12.14 3.23
N ILE A 128 13.47 -11.39 2.33
CA ILE A 128 12.21 -10.71 2.61
C ILE A 128 11.11 -11.72 2.96
N LEU A 129 10.98 -12.82 2.20
CA LEU A 129 10.00 -13.86 2.49
C LEU A 129 10.26 -14.53 3.84
N LEU A 130 11.52 -14.81 4.17
CA LEU A 130 11.89 -15.37 5.48
C LEU A 130 11.48 -14.43 6.62
N LEU A 131 11.79 -13.14 6.51
CA LEU A 131 11.40 -12.15 7.51
C LEU A 131 9.88 -12.00 7.63
N ALA A 132 9.15 -12.02 6.53
CA ALA A 132 7.70 -11.98 6.52
C ALA A 132 7.10 -13.22 7.25
N VAL A 133 7.67 -14.40 7.04
CA VAL A 133 7.25 -15.62 7.76
C VAL A 133 7.58 -15.53 9.25
N VAL A 134 8.78 -15.07 9.61
CA VAL A 134 9.17 -14.88 11.03
C VAL A 134 8.22 -13.89 11.70
N GLN A 135 7.89 -12.77 11.05
CA GLN A 135 6.97 -11.75 11.55
C GLN A 135 5.58 -12.32 11.80
N ILE A 136 4.98 -13.04 10.84
CA ILE A 136 3.61 -13.57 11.01
C ILE A 136 3.56 -14.66 12.08
N VAL A 137 4.54 -15.54 12.14
CA VAL A 137 4.63 -16.56 13.19
C VAL A 137 4.78 -15.91 14.57
N ALA A 138 5.68 -14.95 14.71
CA ALA A 138 5.83 -14.18 15.95
C ALA A 138 4.54 -13.44 16.33
N GLY A 139 3.83 -12.86 15.35
CA GLY A 139 2.54 -12.19 15.55
C GLY A 139 1.44 -13.14 16.03
N ILE A 140 1.35 -14.35 15.47
CA ILE A 140 0.40 -15.38 15.93
C ILE A 140 0.74 -15.81 17.36
N VAL A 141 2.01 -16.09 17.65
CA VAL A 141 2.44 -16.47 19.00
C VAL A 141 2.13 -15.36 20.00
N GLN A 142 2.42 -14.10 19.67
CA GLN A 142 2.09 -12.94 20.50
C GLN A 142 0.58 -12.84 20.75
N THR A 143 -0.25 -13.03 19.73
CA THR A 143 -1.71 -12.98 19.86
C THR A 143 -2.22 -14.06 20.80
N VAL A 144 -1.77 -15.31 20.63
CA VAL A 144 -2.14 -16.44 21.51
C VAL A 144 -1.67 -16.21 22.94
N TRP A 145 -0.46 -15.67 23.10
CA TRP A 145 0.07 -15.40 24.44
C TRP A 145 -0.70 -14.28 25.12
N SER A 146 -0.97 -13.17 24.41
CA SER A 146 -1.79 -12.06 24.93
C SER A 146 -3.18 -12.52 25.34
N TYR A 147 -3.83 -13.38 24.55
CA TYR A 147 -5.12 -13.98 24.89
C TYR A 147 -5.08 -14.81 26.20
N LYS A 148 -3.99 -15.54 26.44
CA LYS A 148 -3.80 -16.33 27.68
C LYS A 148 -3.52 -15.46 28.91
N LEU A 149 -2.78 -14.35 28.74
CA LEU A 149 -2.42 -13.46 29.85
C LEU A 149 -3.61 -12.68 30.40
N ARG A 150 -4.62 -12.39 29.60
CA ARG A 150 -5.86 -11.68 29.95
C ARG A 150 -5.67 -10.33 30.65
N SER A 151 -4.45 -9.75 30.65
CA SER A 151 -4.18 -8.49 31.31
C SER A 151 -3.07 -7.71 30.60
N PHE A 152 -3.29 -6.41 30.38
CA PHE A 152 -2.30 -5.50 29.82
C PHE A 152 -1.07 -5.36 30.73
N LEU A 153 -1.23 -5.47 32.06
CA LEU A 153 -0.10 -5.38 33.00
C LEU A 153 0.92 -6.50 32.79
N LYS A 154 0.49 -7.65 32.29
CA LYS A 154 1.36 -8.79 32.01
C LYS A 154 1.95 -8.80 30.61
N LEU A 155 1.62 -7.81 29.76
CA LEU A 155 2.20 -7.71 28.40
C LEU A 155 3.73 -7.58 28.42
N GLY A 156 4.31 -7.17 29.55
CA GLY A 156 5.77 -7.21 29.72
C GLY A 156 6.39 -8.60 29.49
N GLU A 157 5.64 -9.66 29.72
CA GLU A 157 6.09 -11.04 29.48
C GLU A 157 6.23 -11.34 27.97
N THR A 158 5.47 -10.65 27.13
CA THR A 158 5.53 -10.81 25.66
C THR A 158 6.62 -9.98 24.98
N LYS A 159 7.40 -9.17 25.74
CA LYS A 159 8.43 -8.28 25.17
C LYS A 159 9.36 -8.96 24.14
N PRO A 160 9.92 -10.15 24.36
CA PRO A 160 10.84 -10.75 23.39
C PRO A 160 10.16 -11.04 22.05
N ILE A 161 8.94 -11.61 22.09
CA ILE A 161 8.22 -11.98 20.89
C ILE A 161 7.65 -10.75 20.16
N THR A 162 7.18 -9.75 20.90
CA THR A 162 6.71 -8.46 20.35
C THR A 162 7.84 -7.71 19.67
N THR A 163 9.03 -7.68 20.31
CA THR A 163 10.22 -7.05 19.72
C THR A 163 10.67 -7.79 18.46
N LEU A 164 10.68 -9.13 18.48
CA LEU A 164 11.02 -9.94 17.30
C LEU A 164 10.05 -9.64 16.16
N GLN A 165 8.76 -9.61 16.43
CA GLN A 165 7.72 -9.30 15.45
C GLN A 165 7.93 -7.90 14.85
N ALA A 166 8.06 -6.87 15.69
CA ALA A 166 8.21 -5.48 15.24
C ALA A 166 9.52 -5.24 14.49
N ALA A 167 10.64 -5.79 14.97
CA ALA A 167 11.94 -5.69 14.31
C ALA A 167 11.94 -6.38 12.94
N SER A 168 11.38 -7.60 12.85
CA SER A 168 11.27 -8.33 11.59
C SER A 168 10.39 -7.59 10.58
N SER A 169 9.28 -6.98 11.05
CA SER A 169 8.40 -6.13 10.24
C SER A 169 9.16 -4.93 9.68
N LEU A 170 9.84 -4.18 10.53
CA LEU A 170 10.59 -2.98 10.17
C LEU A 170 11.68 -3.30 9.13
N VAL A 171 12.49 -4.33 9.37
CA VAL A 171 13.55 -4.73 8.44
C VAL A 171 12.96 -5.22 7.12
N CYS A 172 11.86 -5.99 7.15
CA CYS A 172 11.16 -6.44 5.97
C CYS A 172 10.67 -5.27 5.11
N ASP A 173 10.05 -4.25 5.72
CA ASP A 173 9.55 -3.06 5.03
C ASP A 173 10.66 -2.21 4.41
N LEU A 174 11.77 -2.03 5.13
CA LEU A 174 12.94 -1.34 4.60
C LEU A 174 13.52 -2.07 3.39
N LEU A 175 13.64 -3.40 3.46
CA LEU A 175 14.12 -4.21 2.34
C LEU A 175 13.17 -4.15 1.14
N ILE A 176 11.86 -4.32 1.34
CA ILE A 176 10.87 -4.18 0.25
C ILE A 176 11.00 -2.82 -0.42
N THR A 177 11.09 -1.74 0.37
CA THR A 177 11.22 -0.38 -0.14
C THR A 177 12.50 -0.20 -0.95
N LEU A 178 13.63 -0.64 -0.39
CA LEU A 178 14.93 -0.58 -1.07
C LEU A 178 14.91 -1.33 -2.41
N TYR A 179 14.42 -2.58 -2.40
CA TYR A 179 14.35 -3.38 -3.62
C TYR A 179 13.40 -2.79 -4.65
N LEU A 180 12.21 -2.30 -4.26
CA LEU A 180 11.31 -1.60 -5.17
C LEU A 180 11.98 -0.38 -5.79
N CYS A 181 12.62 0.47 -5.01
CA CYS A 181 13.32 1.66 -5.51
C CYS A 181 14.45 1.30 -6.47
N LEU A 182 15.29 0.32 -6.12
CA LEU A 182 16.39 -0.13 -6.97
C LEU A 182 15.90 -0.69 -8.31
N PHE A 183 14.86 -1.53 -8.28
CA PHE A 183 14.31 -2.12 -9.50
C PHE A 183 13.57 -1.11 -10.36
N LEU A 184 12.75 -0.24 -9.78
CA LEU A 184 12.07 0.83 -10.54
C LEU A 184 13.08 1.80 -11.14
N LYS A 185 14.11 2.20 -10.38
CA LYS A 185 15.19 3.05 -10.91
C LYS A 185 15.95 2.39 -12.06
N SER A 186 16.14 1.08 -12.00
CA SER A 186 16.81 0.32 -13.05
C SER A 186 15.99 0.14 -14.32
N GLN A 187 14.68 0.40 -14.28
CA GLN A 187 13.77 0.37 -15.44
C GLN A 187 13.68 1.71 -16.17
N LYS A 188 14.29 2.77 -15.62
CA LYS A 188 14.39 4.03 -16.32
C LYS A 188 15.22 3.87 -17.61
N GLY A 189 14.73 4.43 -18.71
CA GLY A 189 15.35 4.38 -20.02
C GLY A 189 15.33 5.76 -20.67
N ASP A 190 15.50 5.81 -21.99
CA ASP A 190 15.57 7.06 -22.74
C ASP A 190 14.23 7.80 -22.91
N MET A 191 13.10 7.13 -22.60
CA MET A 191 11.77 7.72 -22.75
C MET A 191 11.38 8.54 -21.51
N VAL A 192 11.24 9.84 -21.66
CA VAL A 192 10.87 10.79 -20.59
C VAL A 192 9.53 10.43 -19.94
N LYS A 193 8.53 9.98 -20.72
CA LYS A 193 7.21 9.55 -20.21
C LYS A 193 7.34 8.38 -19.23
N THR A 194 8.12 7.37 -19.58
CA THR A 194 8.37 6.19 -18.73
C THR A 194 9.13 6.57 -17.47
N ASN A 195 10.09 7.49 -17.56
CA ASN A 195 10.88 7.94 -16.41
C ASN A 195 10.03 8.69 -15.38
N SER A 196 9.13 9.56 -15.80
CA SER A 196 8.20 10.27 -14.91
C SER A 196 7.27 9.30 -14.16
N MET A 197 6.83 8.24 -14.84
CA MET A 197 6.03 7.17 -14.25
C MET A 197 6.80 6.39 -13.18
N MET A 198 8.07 6.06 -13.48
CA MET A 198 8.94 5.37 -12.53
C MET A 198 9.23 6.24 -11.30
N ASP A 199 9.40 7.55 -11.47
CA ASP A 199 9.62 8.48 -10.36
C ASP A 199 8.42 8.54 -9.42
N MET A 200 7.20 8.56 -9.94
CA MET A 200 5.98 8.51 -9.14
C MET A 200 5.89 7.21 -8.33
N LEU A 201 6.16 6.06 -8.95
CA LEU A 201 6.14 4.77 -8.27
C LEU A 201 7.26 4.63 -7.23
N ILE A 202 8.43 5.23 -7.47
CA ILE A 202 9.53 5.30 -6.49
C ILE A 202 9.11 6.15 -5.29
N HIS A 203 8.50 7.31 -5.54
CA HIS A 203 7.99 8.17 -4.47
C HIS A 203 6.95 7.44 -3.61
N ASP A 204 5.99 6.77 -4.23
CA ASP A 204 4.98 5.97 -3.52
C ASP A 204 5.63 4.86 -2.67
N ALA A 205 6.65 4.17 -3.20
CA ALA A 205 7.37 3.14 -2.48
C ALA A 205 8.13 3.69 -1.26
N ILE A 206 8.79 4.86 -1.41
CA ILE A 206 9.50 5.52 -0.31
C ILE A 206 8.51 5.98 0.76
N THR A 207 7.45 6.67 0.37
CA THR A 207 6.43 7.17 1.30
C THR A 207 5.83 6.03 2.11
N ARG A 208 5.49 4.91 1.44
CA ARG A 208 5.03 3.70 2.11
C ARG A 208 6.07 3.21 3.14
N GLY A 209 7.31 3.01 2.70
CA GLY A 209 8.36 2.46 3.56
C GLY A 209 8.63 3.34 4.78
N VAL A 210 8.60 4.67 4.61
CA VAL A 210 8.75 5.61 5.72
C VAL A 210 7.58 5.51 6.69
N LEU A 211 6.33 5.53 6.21
CA LEU A 211 5.15 5.47 7.08
C LEU A 211 5.08 4.18 7.90
N THR A 212 5.29 3.02 7.27
CA THR A 212 5.24 1.73 7.97
C THR A 212 6.42 1.56 8.92
N SER A 213 7.63 1.98 8.52
CA SER A 213 8.83 1.89 9.38
C SER A 213 8.74 2.81 10.59
N VAL A 214 8.27 4.05 10.41
CA VAL A 214 8.06 4.99 11.53
C VAL A 214 7.00 4.45 12.47
N SER A 215 5.87 3.95 11.96
CA SER A 215 4.80 3.38 12.77
C SER A 215 5.27 2.17 13.59
N SER A 216 5.95 1.22 12.96
CA SER A 216 6.53 0.05 13.63
C SER A 216 7.62 0.43 14.63
N GLY A 217 8.47 1.40 14.29
CA GLY A 217 9.50 1.92 15.18
C GLY A 217 8.92 2.60 16.41
N VAL A 218 7.93 3.47 16.24
CA VAL A 218 7.21 4.13 17.33
C VAL A 218 6.53 3.09 18.23
N ASN A 219 5.84 2.11 17.63
CA ASN A 219 5.25 1.01 18.40
C ASN A 219 6.29 0.29 19.26
N MET A 220 7.41 -0.13 18.66
CA MET A 220 8.47 -0.87 19.35
C MET A 220 9.11 -0.03 20.48
N ILE A 221 9.48 1.22 20.18
CA ILE A 221 10.15 2.10 21.17
C ILE A 221 9.22 2.39 22.34
N LEU A 222 7.96 2.76 22.08
CA LEU A 222 7.00 3.10 23.13
C LEU A 222 6.61 1.87 23.96
N PHE A 223 6.51 0.69 23.35
CA PHE A 223 6.26 -0.56 24.07
C PHE A 223 7.39 -0.94 25.02
N LEU A 224 8.65 -0.69 24.64
CA LEU A 224 9.82 -1.01 25.47
C LEU A 224 10.10 0.07 26.53
N ALA A 225 9.95 1.35 26.16
CA ALA A 225 10.34 2.48 27.02
C ALA A 225 9.27 2.85 28.07
N LEU A 226 7.98 2.67 27.75
CA LEU A 226 6.87 3.06 28.59
C LEU A 226 5.98 1.86 28.97
N PRO A 227 6.47 0.93 29.80
CA PRO A 227 5.71 -0.22 30.23
C PRO A 227 4.48 0.23 31.05
N ASN A 228 3.40 -0.55 30.99
CA ASN A 228 2.13 -0.28 31.68
C ASN A 228 1.39 1.00 31.21
N THR A 229 1.69 1.48 30.00
CA THR A 229 0.97 2.57 29.35
C THR A 229 0.45 2.10 28.00
N PHE A 230 -0.48 2.87 27.39
CA PHE A 230 -1.05 2.54 26.08
C PHE A 230 -0.41 3.33 24.93
N TRP A 231 0.69 4.05 25.19
CA TRP A 231 1.37 4.85 24.17
C TRP A 231 1.77 4.07 22.91
N PHE A 232 2.08 2.77 23.04
CA PHE A 232 2.44 1.93 21.91
C PHE A 232 1.29 1.74 20.90
N PHE A 233 0.02 1.96 21.32
CA PHE A 233 -1.12 1.91 20.40
C PHE A 233 -1.07 2.99 19.31
N LEU A 234 -0.41 4.13 19.54
CA LEU A 234 -0.23 5.16 18.52
C LEU A 234 0.55 4.66 17.30
N GLY A 235 1.46 3.71 17.50
CA GLY A 235 2.15 3.06 16.39
C GLY A 235 1.44 1.77 15.93
N LEU A 236 0.85 1.02 16.85
CA LEU A 236 0.25 -0.29 16.55
C LEU A 236 -1.04 -0.17 15.73
N ALA A 237 -1.99 0.69 16.16
CA ALA A 237 -3.31 0.78 15.55
C ALA A 237 -3.28 1.28 14.09
N PRO A 238 -2.54 2.35 13.74
CA PRO A 238 -2.50 2.83 12.36
C PRO A 238 -1.64 1.98 11.42
N ASN A 239 -0.76 1.10 11.97
CA ASN A 239 0.23 0.39 11.17
C ASN A 239 -0.39 -0.45 10.03
N SER A 240 -1.41 -1.26 10.32
CA SER A 240 -2.10 -2.06 9.30
C SER A 240 -2.80 -1.20 8.25
N LYS A 241 -3.34 -0.03 8.66
CA LYS A 241 -3.98 0.93 7.76
C LYS A 241 -2.97 1.55 6.80
N PHE A 242 -1.73 1.79 7.25
CA PHE A 242 -0.66 2.23 6.35
C PHE A 242 -0.32 1.16 5.32
N TYR A 243 -0.33 -0.13 5.68
CA TYR A 243 -0.17 -1.21 4.70
C TYR A 243 -1.29 -1.21 3.66
N MET A 244 -2.55 -1.20 4.08
CA MET A 244 -3.71 -1.16 3.18
C MET A 244 -3.67 0.06 2.27
N ASN A 245 -3.57 1.27 2.84
CA ASN A 245 -3.60 2.51 2.09
C ASN A 245 -2.44 2.62 1.09
N SER A 246 -1.24 2.16 1.45
CA SER A 246 -0.09 2.16 0.56
C SER A 246 -0.22 1.18 -0.61
N MET A 247 -0.82 0.00 -0.38
CA MET A 247 -1.14 -0.94 -1.44
C MET A 247 -2.15 -0.34 -2.41
N LEU A 248 -3.24 0.23 -1.89
CA LEU A 248 -4.30 0.86 -2.68
C LEU A 248 -3.80 2.09 -3.44
N ALA A 249 -3.00 2.96 -2.82
CA ALA A 249 -2.37 4.09 -3.49
C ALA A 249 -1.53 3.63 -4.68
N THR A 250 -0.73 2.58 -4.50
CA THR A 250 0.07 1.98 -5.56
C THR A 250 -0.78 1.35 -6.68
N LEU A 251 -1.95 0.82 -6.37
CA LEU A 251 -2.89 0.29 -7.37
C LEU A 251 -3.57 1.43 -8.14
N ASN A 252 -4.03 2.45 -7.43
CA ASN A 252 -4.72 3.60 -8.01
C ASN A 252 -3.79 4.53 -8.82
N SER A 253 -2.50 4.62 -8.46
CA SER A 253 -1.52 5.42 -9.21
C SER A 253 -1.38 4.97 -10.68
N ARG A 254 -1.65 3.69 -10.97
CA ARG A 254 -1.66 3.16 -12.35
C ARG A 254 -2.69 3.88 -13.24
N GLN A 255 -3.84 4.25 -12.69
CA GLN A 255 -4.84 4.99 -13.44
C GLN A 255 -4.38 6.42 -13.73
N HIS A 256 -3.90 7.15 -12.73
CA HIS A 256 -3.39 8.51 -12.93
C HIS A 256 -2.30 8.55 -14.01
N ILE A 257 -1.49 7.50 -14.10
CA ILE A 257 -0.48 7.35 -15.13
C ILE A 257 -1.12 7.19 -16.50
N ARG A 258 -2.12 6.29 -16.64
CA ARG A 258 -2.84 6.09 -17.92
C ARG A 258 -3.52 7.37 -18.39
N ASP A 259 -4.19 8.07 -17.48
CA ASP A 259 -4.90 9.32 -17.77
C ASP A 259 -3.94 10.42 -18.24
N ARG A 260 -2.76 10.54 -17.61
CA ARG A 260 -1.71 11.48 -18.02
C ARG A 260 -1.13 11.15 -19.40
N ILE A 261 -0.92 9.87 -19.70
CA ILE A 261 -0.44 9.43 -21.02
C ILE A 261 -1.49 9.77 -22.08
N ALA A 262 -2.76 9.43 -21.84
CA ALA A 262 -3.86 9.71 -22.76
C ALA A 262 -4.07 11.22 -22.98
N ALA A 263 -3.94 12.04 -21.96
CA ALA A 263 -4.05 13.49 -22.06
C ALA A 263 -2.89 14.10 -22.89
N ASN A 264 -1.66 13.62 -22.70
CA ASN A 264 -0.51 14.06 -23.47
C ASN A 264 -0.59 13.66 -24.95
N ASP A 265 -1.12 12.45 -25.24
CA ASP A 265 -1.30 11.99 -26.62
C ASP A 265 -2.38 12.81 -27.35
N LYS A 266 -3.45 13.19 -26.67
CA LYS A 266 -4.46 14.12 -27.21
C LYS A 266 -3.89 15.51 -27.46
N GLY A 267 -3.07 16.03 -26.55
CA GLY A 267 -2.38 17.32 -26.74
C GLY A 267 -1.42 17.31 -27.92
N TRP A 268 -0.66 16.22 -28.09
CA TRP A 268 0.27 16.08 -29.22
C TRP A 268 -0.46 16.00 -30.56
N ASN A 269 -1.53 15.23 -30.66
CA ASN A 269 -2.34 15.10 -31.86
C ASN A 269 -3.02 16.44 -32.23
N SER A 270 -3.48 17.22 -31.25
CA SER A 270 -4.07 18.52 -31.48
C SER A 270 -3.04 19.54 -32.01
N ILE A 271 -1.79 19.50 -31.53
CA ILE A 271 -0.69 20.35 -32.03
C ILE A 271 -0.30 19.95 -33.44
N GLN A 272 -0.18 18.65 -33.74
CA GLN A 272 0.08 18.19 -35.11
C GLN A 272 -1.02 18.60 -36.08
N MET A 273 -2.28 18.49 -35.71
CA MET A 273 -3.41 18.89 -36.52
C MET A 273 -3.42 20.40 -36.76
N ALA A 274 -3.13 21.20 -35.73
CA ALA A 274 -3.00 22.67 -35.87
C ALA A 274 -1.82 23.07 -36.80
N THR A 275 -0.70 22.33 -36.73
CA THR A 275 0.47 22.59 -37.58
C THR A 275 0.20 22.22 -39.06
N LEU A 276 -0.55 21.12 -39.28
CA LEU A 276 -0.96 20.71 -40.64
C LEU A 276 -1.97 21.70 -41.25
N THR A 277 -2.88 22.26 -40.45
CA THR A 277 -3.85 23.26 -40.91
C THR A 277 -3.22 24.64 -41.14
N SER A 278 -2.14 25.00 -40.43
CA SER A 278 -1.43 26.27 -40.62
C SER A 278 -0.51 26.28 -41.86
N ASN A 279 -0.09 25.10 -42.31
CA ASN A 279 0.79 24.97 -43.50
C ASN A 279 0.04 24.77 -44.83
N THR A 280 -1.28 24.92 -44.86
CA THR A 280 -2.05 24.93 -46.10
C THR A 280 -1.81 26.30 -46.79
N PRO A 281 -1.12 26.37 -47.92
CA PRO A 281 -0.93 27.66 -48.62
C PRO A 281 -2.31 28.18 -49.06
N LYS A 282 -2.64 29.43 -48.70
CA LYS A 282 -3.80 30.17 -49.25
C LYS A 282 -3.75 30.11 -50.77
N LYS A 283 -4.45 29.16 -51.37
CA LYS A 283 -4.60 29.07 -52.82
C LYS A 283 -5.64 30.11 -53.24
N ILE A 284 -5.18 31.09 -53.99
CA ILE A 284 -5.93 32.09 -54.69
C ILE A 284 -7.07 31.47 -55.47
N GLN A 285 -8.28 32.06 -55.33
CA GLN A 285 -9.48 31.74 -56.10
C GLN A 285 -9.22 31.69 -57.61
N GLY A 286 -9.54 30.57 -58.23
CA GLY A 286 -9.58 30.40 -59.67
C GLY A 286 -10.11 29.04 -60.03
N GLN A 287 -11.42 29.01 -60.33
CA GLN A 287 -12.20 28.09 -61.19
C GLN A 287 -11.81 26.60 -61.33
N ALA A 288 -12.79 25.79 -60.99
CA ALA A 288 -13.40 24.68 -61.74
C ALA A 288 -12.79 23.28 -61.70
N SER A 289 -13.69 22.37 -61.42
CA SER A 289 -13.91 20.99 -61.93
C SER A 289 -13.35 19.82 -61.14
N VAL A 290 -14.30 19.11 -60.62
CA VAL A 290 -14.52 17.65 -60.48
C VAL A 290 -13.29 16.77 -60.78
N ALA A 291 -12.83 16.06 -59.74
CA ALA A 291 -12.41 14.67 -59.82
C ALA A 291 -12.42 14.04 -58.39
N ALA A 292 -13.30 13.10 -58.21
CA ALA A 292 -13.27 12.18 -57.04
C ALA A 292 -11.99 11.34 -57.17
N VAL A 293 -11.21 11.29 -56.09
CA VAL A 293 -10.17 10.28 -55.94
C VAL A 293 -10.41 9.62 -54.58
N ASP A 294 -10.82 8.37 -54.64
CA ASP A 294 -10.89 7.44 -53.52
C ASP A 294 -9.50 7.35 -52.87
N PHE A 295 -9.44 7.65 -51.58
CA PHE A 295 -8.22 7.38 -50.78
C PHE A 295 -8.49 6.17 -49.89
N GLU A 296 -7.99 5.03 -50.37
CA GLU A 296 -7.92 3.78 -49.68
C GLU A 296 -7.05 3.89 -48.42
N THR A 297 -7.63 3.53 -47.30
CA THR A 297 -7.00 3.53 -45.98
C THR A 297 -5.91 2.46 -45.91
N ALA A 298 -4.64 2.89 -45.96
CA ALA A 298 -3.53 2.05 -45.53
C ALA A 298 -3.37 2.17 -44.00
N SER A 299 -3.86 1.17 -43.29
CA SER A 299 -3.60 0.98 -41.87
C SER A 299 -2.14 0.54 -41.68
N VAL A 300 -1.34 1.42 -41.10
CA VAL A 300 -0.01 1.04 -40.60
C VAL A 300 -0.18 0.47 -39.19
N ASP A 301 -0.13 -0.83 -39.10
CA ASP A 301 0.01 -1.59 -37.86
C ASP A 301 1.38 -1.27 -37.23
N ILE A 302 1.41 -0.38 -36.24
CA ILE A 302 2.56 -0.25 -35.34
C ILE A 302 2.22 -1.05 -34.09
N SER A 303 2.84 -2.23 -33.97
CA SER A 303 2.69 -3.19 -32.88
C SER A 303 2.87 -2.52 -31.50
N SER A 304 1.78 -2.35 -30.80
CA SER A 304 1.72 -1.86 -29.41
C SER A 304 2.04 -2.94 -28.36
N GLY A 305 2.56 -4.09 -28.78
CA GLY A 305 2.63 -5.32 -27.96
C GLY A 305 3.60 -5.31 -26.77
N LYS A 306 4.46 -4.30 -26.62
CA LYS A 306 5.44 -4.26 -25.50
C LYS A 306 5.11 -3.29 -24.37
N GLN A 307 4.18 -2.37 -24.56
CA GLN A 307 3.85 -1.33 -23.59
C GLN A 307 2.67 -1.72 -22.70
N GLU A 308 1.76 -2.56 -23.19
CA GLU A 308 0.61 -3.03 -22.40
C GLU A 308 0.99 -4.05 -21.33
N ASP A 309 1.98 -4.92 -21.60
CA ASP A 309 2.41 -5.95 -20.63
C ASP A 309 3.07 -5.37 -19.37
N PHE A 310 3.63 -4.14 -19.42
CA PHE A 310 4.23 -3.51 -18.25
C PHE A 310 3.21 -2.87 -17.33
N LEU A 311 2.08 -2.40 -17.87
CA LEU A 311 1.00 -1.77 -17.09
C LEU A 311 -0.01 -2.77 -16.53
N MET A 312 -0.08 -4.00 -17.08
CA MET A 312 -0.98 -5.06 -16.66
C MET A 312 -0.35 -6.07 -15.68
N CYS A 313 0.87 -5.88 -15.21
CA CYS A 313 1.40 -6.70 -14.12
C CYS A 313 0.70 -6.34 -12.80
N PRO A 314 0.01 -7.29 -12.16
CA PRO A 314 -0.63 -7.10 -10.86
C PRO A 314 0.38 -6.88 -9.73
#